data_c1f591c31c652c882d3e8915ab88f869
#
_entry.id   c1f591c31c652c882d3e8915ab88f869
#
_cell.length_a   1.000
_cell.length_b   1.000
_cell.length_c   1.000
_cell.angle_alpha   90.00
_cell.angle_beta   90.00
_cell.angle_gamma   90.00
#
_symmetry.space_group_name_H-M   'P 1'
#
loop_
_entity.id
_entity.type
_entity.pdbx_description
1 polymer ?
#
loop_
_entity_poly.entity_id
_entity_poly.type
_entity_poly.pdbx_seq_one_letter_code
_entity_poly.pdbx_strand_id
1 'polypeptide(L)'
;DVYKRQRHSGHEATFTDPLVDCRNCKSRWRADHLDGNTCPGCGSSDLTEPRPFNLMFKTQVGPVQDSDNFAYMRPETAQAIFTNFKNVVDSTSPKLPFGIAQIGKAFRNEITPRNFIFRVREFEQMELEFFVKAGEDEEWHSRWVEMRLDWWEQQGVGRSQLELYHVPAD
;
A
#
# COMPACT_ATOMS: atom_id res chain seq x y z
N ASP A 1 10.83 15.80 -8.49
CA ASP A 1 10.29 15.31 -9.76
C ASP A 1 9.40 14.10 -9.50
N VAL A 2 8.09 14.29 -9.60
CA VAL A 2 7.06 13.28 -9.26
C VAL A 2 7.24 12.00 -10.10
N TYR A 3 7.71 12.12 -11.34
CA TYR A 3 7.92 11.00 -12.26
C TYR A 3 9.05 10.07 -11.84
N LYS A 4 10.11 10.62 -11.26
CA LYS A 4 11.29 9.84 -10.87
C LYS A 4 11.10 9.11 -9.55
N ARG A 5 10.21 9.63 -8.68
CA ARG A 5 9.99 9.07 -7.34
C ARG A 5 9.58 7.60 -7.40
N GLN A 6 8.58 7.25 -8.19
CA GLN A 6 8.04 5.90 -8.31
C GLN A 6 9.05 4.92 -8.93
N ARG A 7 9.91 5.41 -9.80
CA ARG A 7 11.02 4.62 -10.36
C ARG A 7 12.11 4.37 -9.32
N HIS A 8 12.51 5.39 -8.56
CA HIS A 8 13.54 5.26 -7.52
C HIS A 8 13.11 4.38 -6.36
N SER A 9 11.84 4.40 -5.98
CA SER A 9 11.28 3.52 -4.94
C SER A 9 11.03 2.09 -5.43
N GLY A 10 11.21 1.81 -6.72
CA GLY A 10 10.96 0.49 -7.30
C GLY A 10 9.49 0.18 -7.61
N HIS A 11 8.53 0.98 -7.16
CA HIS A 11 7.09 0.71 -7.34
C HIS A 11 6.68 0.58 -8.80
N GLU A 12 7.29 1.36 -9.71
CA GLU A 12 7.00 1.26 -11.15
C GLU A 12 7.26 -0.15 -11.70
N ALA A 13 8.29 -0.83 -11.20
CA ALA A 13 8.72 -2.13 -11.69
C ALA A 13 8.14 -3.32 -10.90
N THR A 14 7.92 -3.17 -9.59
CA THR A 14 7.65 -4.30 -8.70
C THR A 14 6.26 -4.30 -8.08
N PHE A 15 5.52 -3.18 -8.17
CA PHE A 15 4.19 -3.10 -7.57
C PHE A 15 3.14 -3.79 -8.45
N THR A 16 3.15 -5.13 -8.41
CA THR A 16 2.34 -5.99 -9.28
C THR A 16 1.60 -7.05 -8.49
N ASP A 17 0.39 -7.39 -8.96
CA ASP A 17 -0.38 -8.55 -8.51
C ASP A 17 -0.44 -9.60 -9.63
N PRO A 18 -0.51 -10.89 -9.30
CA PRO A 18 -0.70 -11.95 -10.29
C PRO A 18 -2.15 -11.94 -10.82
N LEU A 19 -2.31 -11.64 -12.10
CA LEU A 19 -3.60 -11.59 -12.80
C LEU A 19 -3.85 -12.85 -13.61
N VAL A 20 -5.05 -13.41 -13.47
CA VAL A 20 -5.58 -14.48 -14.35
C VAL A 20 -6.89 -14.03 -14.98
N ASP A 21 -7.12 -14.43 -16.24
CA ASP A 21 -8.39 -14.26 -16.94
C ASP A 21 -9.13 -15.60 -17.01
N CYS A 22 -10.42 -15.60 -16.76
CA CYS A 22 -11.27 -16.75 -17.06
C CYS A 22 -11.62 -16.74 -18.54
N ARG A 23 -11.27 -17.81 -19.29
CA ARG A 23 -11.53 -17.89 -20.73
C ARG A 23 -13.03 -18.08 -21.05
N ASN A 24 -13.78 -18.61 -20.09
CA ASN A 24 -15.23 -18.83 -20.23
C ASN A 24 -16.04 -17.54 -20.03
N CYS A 25 -16.02 -16.95 -18.83
CA CYS A 25 -16.83 -15.78 -18.50
C CYS A 25 -16.12 -14.42 -18.69
N LYS A 26 -14.85 -14.40 -19.09
CA LYS A 26 -14.01 -13.22 -19.31
C LYS A 26 -13.77 -12.36 -18.05
N SER A 27 -14.11 -12.88 -16.87
CA SER A 27 -13.80 -12.21 -15.60
C SER A 27 -12.31 -12.29 -15.28
N ARG A 28 -11.82 -11.30 -14.53
CA ARG A 28 -10.41 -11.20 -14.11
C ARG A 28 -10.30 -11.34 -12.62
N TRP A 29 -9.29 -12.06 -12.17
CA TRP A 29 -9.07 -12.38 -10.77
C TRP A 29 -7.60 -12.27 -10.41
N ARG A 30 -7.32 -12.04 -9.13
CA ARG A 30 -5.97 -12.25 -8.59
C ARG A 30 -5.76 -13.75 -8.38
N ALA A 31 -4.65 -14.27 -8.88
CA ALA A 31 -4.36 -15.70 -8.80
C ALA A 31 -4.15 -16.18 -7.36
N ASP A 32 -3.53 -15.36 -6.51
CA ASP A 32 -3.28 -15.64 -5.09
C ASP A 32 -4.55 -15.62 -4.20
N HIS A 33 -5.69 -15.15 -4.73
CA HIS A 33 -6.98 -15.13 -4.06
C HIS A 33 -7.95 -16.21 -4.56
N LEU A 34 -7.50 -17.09 -5.43
CA LEU A 34 -8.32 -18.20 -5.93
C LEU A 34 -8.24 -19.41 -5.01
N ASP A 35 -9.37 -19.92 -4.60
CA ASP A 35 -9.48 -21.21 -3.93
C ASP A 35 -9.36 -22.33 -4.97
N GLY A 36 -8.14 -22.82 -5.18
CA GLY A 36 -7.82 -23.79 -6.24
C GLY A 36 -7.81 -23.14 -7.64
N ASN A 37 -7.91 -23.96 -8.68
CA ASN A 37 -7.85 -23.53 -10.08
C ASN A 37 -9.24 -23.31 -10.70
N THR A 38 -10.18 -22.70 -9.95
CA THR A 38 -11.55 -22.50 -10.43
C THR A 38 -11.95 -21.03 -10.41
N CYS A 39 -12.67 -20.61 -11.44
CA CYS A 39 -13.19 -19.24 -11.54
C CYS A 39 -14.32 -19.03 -10.52
N PRO A 40 -14.22 -18.06 -9.59
CA PRO A 40 -15.28 -17.79 -8.62
C PRO A 40 -16.59 -17.30 -9.25
N GLY A 41 -16.54 -16.78 -10.48
CA GLY A 41 -17.72 -16.24 -11.16
C GLY A 41 -18.54 -17.29 -11.89
N CYS A 42 -17.93 -18.36 -12.43
CA CYS A 42 -18.65 -19.36 -13.25
C CYS A 42 -18.24 -20.81 -13.00
N GLY A 43 -17.35 -21.08 -12.06
CA GLY A 43 -16.90 -22.44 -11.72
C GLY A 43 -15.98 -23.11 -12.75
N SER A 44 -15.64 -22.44 -13.86
CA SER A 44 -14.78 -22.99 -14.90
C SER A 44 -13.32 -23.10 -14.41
N SER A 45 -12.65 -24.19 -14.79
CA SER A 45 -11.20 -24.37 -14.58
C SER A 45 -10.34 -23.83 -15.73
N ASP A 46 -10.98 -23.30 -16.80
CA ASP A 46 -10.26 -22.74 -17.94
C ASP A 46 -9.80 -21.31 -17.65
N LEU A 47 -8.70 -21.21 -16.91
CA LEU A 47 -8.02 -19.98 -16.57
C LEU A 47 -6.74 -19.81 -17.40
N THR A 48 -6.31 -18.58 -17.61
CA THR A 48 -4.99 -18.30 -18.18
C THR A 48 -3.90 -18.53 -17.16
N GLU A 49 -2.65 -18.69 -17.64
CA GLU A 49 -1.49 -18.59 -16.75
C GLU A 49 -1.45 -17.23 -16.06
N PRO A 50 -1.00 -17.18 -14.79
CA PRO A 50 -0.82 -15.93 -14.06
C PRO A 50 0.19 -15.02 -14.77
N ARG A 51 -0.15 -13.74 -14.89
CA ARG A 51 0.75 -12.72 -15.43
C ARG A 51 0.82 -11.52 -14.49
N PRO A 52 1.97 -10.82 -14.39
CA PRO A 52 2.08 -9.65 -13.54
C PRO A 52 1.18 -8.52 -14.07
N PHE A 53 0.37 -7.96 -13.19
CA PHE A 53 -0.46 -6.79 -13.45
C PHE A 53 0.01 -5.63 -12.57
N ASN A 54 0.46 -4.54 -13.20
CA ASN A 54 0.95 -3.38 -12.46
C ASN A 54 -0.21 -2.59 -11.84
N LEU A 55 -0.17 -2.43 -10.52
CA LEU A 55 -1.18 -1.71 -9.74
C LEU A 55 -1.02 -0.18 -9.79
N MET A 56 0.02 0.34 -10.45
CA MET A 56 0.21 1.77 -10.58
C MET A 56 -0.82 2.38 -11.52
N PHE A 57 -1.51 3.42 -11.07
CA PHE A 57 -2.34 4.24 -11.94
C PHE A 57 -1.49 5.15 -12.80
N LYS A 58 -1.68 5.07 -14.11
CA LYS A 58 -1.14 6.03 -15.07
C LYS A 58 -2.13 7.16 -15.31
N THR A 59 -1.63 8.38 -15.40
CA THR A 59 -2.39 9.54 -15.85
C THR A 59 -1.63 10.26 -16.95
N GLN A 60 -2.35 10.84 -17.89
CA GLN A 60 -1.78 11.64 -18.97
C GLN A 60 -1.33 13.00 -18.41
N VAL A 61 -0.18 13.48 -18.89
CA VAL A 61 0.37 14.78 -18.51
C VAL A 61 0.62 15.62 -19.75
N GLY A 62 0.14 16.87 -19.72
CA GLY A 62 0.26 17.78 -20.83
C GLY A 62 -0.90 17.70 -21.84
N PRO A 63 -0.89 18.60 -22.84
CA PRO A 63 -2.00 18.78 -23.77
C PRO A 63 -2.07 17.73 -24.90
N VAL A 64 -0.99 16.97 -25.12
CA VAL A 64 -0.91 15.98 -26.18
C VAL A 64 -0.92 14.59 -25.58
N GLN A 65 -1.78 13.72 -26.09
CA GLN A 65 -1.81 12.32 -25.73
C GLN A 65 -0.70 11.58 -26.49
N ASP A 66 0.45 11.46 -25.84
CA ASP A 66 1.60 10.72 -26.35
C ASP A 66 1.92 9.56 -25.39
N SER A 67 2.49 8.49 -25.93
CA SER A 67 2.90 7.31 -25.15
C SER A 67 3.92 7.64 -24.06
N ASP A 68 4.68 8.73 -24.21
CA ASP A 68 5.76 9.12 -23.32
C ASP A 68 5.35 10.19 -22.29
N ASN A 69 4.18 10.81 -22.49
CA ASN A 69 3.66 11.88 -21.64
C ASN A 69 2.70 11.35 -20.59
N PHE A 70 3.18 10.53 -19.68
CA PHE A 70 2.39 10.04 -18.56
C PHE A 70 3.12 10.17 -17.22
N ALA A 71 2.32 10.16 -16.13
CA ALA A 71 2.82 10.05 -14.77
C ALA A 71 2.11 8.92 -14.05
N TYR A 72 2.75 8.37 -13.03
CA TYR A 72 2.10 7.48 -12.09
C TYR A 72 1.56 8.27 -10.89
N MET A 73 0.33 7.98 -10.52
CA MET A 73 -0.23 8.46 -9.27
C MET A 73 0.36 7.65 -8.12
N ARG A 74 0.48 8.27 -6.94
CA ARG A 74 1.09 7.60 -5.78
C ARG A 74 0.23 6.44 -5.27
N PRO A 75 0.80 5.25 -5.04
CA PRO A 75 0.08 4.10 -4.48
C PRO A 75 0.00 4.11 -2.95
N GLU A 76 0.80 5.00 -2.30
CA GLU A 76 0.89 5.18 -0.86
C GLU A 76 1.44 6.57 -0.51
N THR A 77 1.33 6.97 0.75
CA THR A 77 1.81 8.25 1.23
C THR A 77 3.21 8.19 1.85
N ALA A 78 3.69 7.02 2.26
CA ALA A 78 4.99 6.80 2.90
C ALA A 78 6.18 7.36 2.11
N GLN A 79 6.19 7.16 0.80
CA GLN A 79 7.28 7.66 -0.07
C GLN A 79 7.48 9.16 0.01
N ALA A 80 6.39 9.93 0.20
CA ALA A 80 6.49 11.37 0.35
C ALA A 80 7.13 11.77 1.68
N ILE A 81 6.93 10.98 2.73
CA ILE A 81 7.58 11.17 4.04
C ILE A 81 9.09 10.99 3.88
N PHE A 82 9.53 9.86 3.32
CA PHE A 82 10.96 9.58 3.13
C PHE A 82 11.65 10.59 2.21
N THR A 83 11.03 10.99 1.10
CA THR A 83 11.64 11.97 0.18
C THR A 83 11.74 13.36 0.77
N ASN A 84 10.87 13.71 1.74
CA ASN A 84 10.90 14.99 2.43
C ASN A 84 11.63 14.94 3.78
N PHE A 85 12.12 13.78 4.20
CA PHE A 85 12.78 13.63 5.49
C PHE A 85 13.88 14.67 5.72
N LYS A 86 14.80 14.80 4.75
CA LYS A 86 15.87 15.79 4.85
C LYS A 86 15.36 17.22 4.96
N ASN A 87 14.33 17.60 4.19
CA ASN A 87 13.75 18.93 4.25
C ASN A 87 13.14 19.23 5.63
N VAL A 88 12.48 18.22 6.22
CA VAL A 88 11.91 18.33 7.59
C VAL A 88 13.03 18.51 8.60
N VAL A 89 14.08 17.70 8.54
CA VAL A 89 15.23 17.80 9.45
C VAL A 89 15.91 19.17 9.33
N ASP A 90 16.15 19.63 8.12
CA ASP A 90 16.85 20.90 7.87
C ASP A 90 16.02 22.10 8.34
N SER A 91 14.69 22.05 8.20
CA SER A 91 13.80 23.18 8.51
C SER A 91 13.36 23.24 9.98
N THR A 92 13.25 22.08 10.65
CA THR A 92 12.70 22.03 12.02
C THR A 92 13.73 21.59 13.06
N SER A 93 14.89 21.06 12.64
CA SER A 93 15.96 20.55 13.49
C SER A 93 15.46 19.64 14.63
N PRO A 94 14.63 18.62 14.35
CA PRO A 94 14.03 17.77 15.38
C PRO A 94 15.10 16.89 16.00
N LYS A 95 14.90 16.53 17.26
CA LYS A 95 15.74 15.52 17.95
C LYS A 95 15.06 14.16 17.88
N LEU A 96 15.86 13.10 17.67
CA LEU A 96 15.35 11.73 17.78
C LEU A 96 14.93 11.38 19.23
N PRO A 97 13.83 10.66 19.42
CA PRO A 97 12.94 10.18 18.37
C PRO A 97 11.94 11.25 17.91
N PHE A 98 11.53 11.20 16.64
CA PHE A 98 10.44 12.03 16.12
C PHE A 98 9.66 11.29 15.03
N GLY A 99 8.42 11.73 14.77
CA GLY A 99 7.59 11.17 13.72
C GLY A 99 7.22 12.20 12.66
N ILE A 100 7.00 11.72 11.43
CA ILE A 100 6.40 12.48 10.34
C ILE A 100 5.12 11.77 9.94
N ALA A 101 3.99 12.46 10.08
CA ALA A 101 2.69 11.94 9.68
C ALA A 101 2.21 12.61 8.39
N GLN A 102 1.51 11.86 7.56
CA GLN A 102 0.85 12.35 6.37
C GLN A 102 -0.54 11.76 6.23
N ILE A 103 -1.52 12.60 5.89
CA ILE A 103 -2.86 12.20 5.47
C ILE A 103 -3.02 12.61 4.01
N GLY A 104 -3.55 11.71 3.18
CA GLY A 104 -3.78 12.05 1.79
C GLY A 104 -4.28 10.88 0.96
N LYS A 105 -4.67 11.18 -0.27
CA LYS A 105 -5.15 10.18 -1.21
C LYS A 105 -4.03 9.32 -1.75
N ALA A 106 -4.33 8.02 -1.90
CA ALA A 106 -3.51 7.05 -2.60
C ALA A 106 -4.35 6.34 -3.68
N PHE A 107 -3.67 5.75 -4.66
CA PHE A 107 -4.32 5.21 -5.85
C PHE A 107 -3.71 3.87 -6.22
N ARG A 108 -4.54 2.86 -6.30
CA ARG A 108 -4.12 1.53 -6.74
C ARG A 108 -5.05 1.04 -7.83
N ASN A 109 -4.56 0.62 -8.96
CA ASN A 109 -5.34 0.09 -10.07
C ASN A 109 -5.76 -1.35 -9.77
N GLU A 110 -6.63 -1.51 -8.77
CA GLU A 110 -7.13 -2.80 -8.32
C GLU A 110 -7.75 -3.61 -9.46
N ILE A 111 -7.39 -4.89 -9.58
CA ILE A 111 -7.93 -5.81 -10.57
C ILE A 111 -9.44 -5.95 -10.38
N THR A 112 -9.87 -6.18 -9.13
CA THR A 112 -11.28 -6.39 -8.78
C THR A 112 -11.64 -5.55 -7.55
N PRO A 113 -12.10 -4.29 -7.73
CA PRO A 113 -12.72 -3.54 -6.65
C PRO A 113 -13.96 -4.28 -6.12
N ARG A 114 -14.14 -4.30 -4.79
CA ARG A 114 -15.24 -5.02 -4.14
C ARG A 114 -15.48 -4.55 -2.71
N ASN A 115 -16.56 -5.06 -2.12
CA ASN A 115 -16.94 -4.80 -0.74
C ASN A 115 -17.14 -3.30 -0.46
N PHE A 116 -17.89 -2.62 -1.34
CA PHE A 116 -18.19 -1.19 -1.27
C PHE A 116 -16.89 -0.36 -1.16
N ILE A 117 -16.66 0.35 -0.07
CA ILE A 117 -15.47 1.19 0.12
C ILE A 117 -14.22 0.42 0.63
N PHE A 118 -14.34 -0.87 0.92
CA PHE A 118 -13.23 -1.64 1.49
C PHE A 118 -12.07 -1.84 0.50
N ARG A 119 -12.40 -2.09 -0.78
CA ARG A 119 -11.39 -2.22 -1.85
C ARG A 119 -11.75 -1.35 -3.04
N VAL A 120 -11.22 -0.16 -3.06
CA VAL A 120 -11.44 0.86 -4.09
C VAL A 120 -10.12 1.30 -4.71
N ARG A 121 -10.19 1.97 -5.86
CA ARG A 121 -9.00 2.42 -6.59
C ARG A 121 -8.45 3.76 -6.11
N GLU A 122 -9.28 4.56 -5.46
CA GLU A 122 -8.90 5.82 -4.81
C GLU A 122 -9.34 5.75 -3.35
N PHE A 123 -8.42 5.98 -2.42
CA PHE A 123 -8.68 5.92 -0.99
C PHE A 123 -7.80 6.92 -0.24
N GLU A 124 -8.17 7.23 0.99
CA GLU A 124 -7.34 8.02 1.89
C GLU A 124 -6.48 7.11 2.76
N GLN A 125 -5.22 7.50 2.91
CA GLN A 125 -4.30 6.88 3.86
C GLN A 125 -3.86 7.91 4.89
N MET A 126 -3.64 7.41 6.10
CA MET A 126 -2.97 8.12 7.18
C MET A 126 -1.78 7.27 7.61
N GLU A 127 -0.59 7.79 7.42
CA GLU A 127 0.67 7.10 7.71
C GLU A 127 1.52 7.95 8.64
N LEU A 128 2.23 7.29 9.54
CA LEU A 128 3.20 7.87 10.46
C LEU A 128 4.49 7.05 10.38
N GLU A 129 5.57 7.69 9.95
CA GLU A 129 6.91 7.14 10.04
C GLU A 129 7.61 7.69 11.27
N PHE A 130 8.03 6.79 12.16
CA PHE A 130 8.65 7.16 13.43
C PHE A 130 10.14 6.84 13.39
N PHE A 131 10.97 7.86 13.52
CA PHE A 131 12.42 7.79 13.39
C PHE A 131 13.08 7.74 14.75
N VAL A 132 13.92 6.72 14.95
CA VAL A 132 14.64 6.45 16.19
C VAL A 132 16.14 6.34 15.93
N LYS A 133 16.96 6.31 16.97
CA LYS A 133 18.38 6.01 16.79
C LYS A 133 18.58 4.54 16.43
N ALA A 134 19.63 4.28 15.67
CA ALA A 134 20.01 2.91 15.34
C ALA A 134 20.21 2.07 16.61
N GLY A 135 19.57 0.89 16.65
CA GLY A 135 19.60 -0.02 17.79
C GLY A 135 18.55 0.24 18.88
N GLU A 136 17.69 1.27 18.73
CA GLU A 136 16.58 1.53 19.64
C GLU A 136 15.22 1.05 19.05
N ASP A 137 15.22 0.45 17.88
CA ASP A 137 14.02 0.09 17.11
C ASP A 137 13.14 -0.95 17.81
N GLU A 138 13.72 -2.01 18.39
CA GLU A 138 12.96 -3.03 19.11
C GLU A 138 12.29 -2.49 20.38
N GLU A 139 13.01 -1.64 21.12
CA GLU A 139 12.45 -0.99 22.32
C GLU A 139 11.28 -0.08 21.94
N TRP A 140 11.44 0.74 20.91
CA TRP A 140 10.39 1.62 20.42
C TRP A 140 9.22 0.87 19.82
N HIS A 141 9.48 -0.24 19.10
CA HIS A 141 8.42 -1.11 18.61
C HIS A 141 7.56 -1.64 19.77
N SER A 142 8.19 -2.18 20.81
CA SER A 142 7.46 -2.69 21.99
C SER A 142 6.65 -1.59 22.68
N ARG A 143 7.20 -0.38 22.81
CA ARG A 143 6.47 0.77 23.35
C ARG A 143 5.27 1.15 22.49
N TRP A 144 5.40 1.14 21.16
CA TRP A 144 4.30 1.43 20.25
C TRP A 144 3.21 0.38 20.34
N VAL A 145 3.54 -0.90 20.47
CA VAL A 145 2.57 -1.97 20.67
C VAL A 145 1.71 -1.68 21.91
N GLU A 146 2.33 -1.41 23.07
CA GLU A 146 1.58 -1.11 24.30
C GLU A 146 0.74 0.17 24.17
N MET A 147 1.30 1.25 23.62
CA MET A 147 0.54 2.48 23.40
C MET A 147 -0.67 2.27 22.50
N ARG A 148 -0.57 1.39 21.48
CA ARG A 148 -1.69 1.07 20.57
C ARG A 148 -2.75 0.22 21.25
N LEU A 149 -2.35 -0.74 22.09
CA LEU A 149 -3.29 -1.52 22.88
C LEU A 149 -4.06 -0.64 23.89
N ASP A 150 -3.34 0.24 24.62
CA ASP A 150 -3.95 1.21 25.53
C ASP A 150 -4.91 2.17 24.80
N TRP A 151 -4.54 2.60 23.61
CA TRP A 151 -5.41 3.45 22.80
C TRP A 151 -6.73 2.75 22.44
N TRP A 152 -6.70 1.47 22.07
CA TRP A 152 -7.91 0.71 21.81
C TRP A 152 -8.80 0.55 23.05
N GLU A 153 -8.18 0.33 24.20
CA GLU A 153 -8.93 0.30 25.48
C GLU A 153 -9.61 1.63 25.77
N GLN A 154 -8.93 2.75 25.52
CA GLN A 154 -9.52 4.10 25.64
C GLN A 154 -10.67 4.33 24.66
N GLN A 155 -10.70 3.64 23.51
CA GLN A 155 -11.83 3.67 22.58
C GLN A 155 -12.97 2.72 22.98
N GLY A 156 -12.86 2.00 24.08
CA GLY A 156 -13.89 1.11 24.60
C GLY A 156 -13.77 -0.34 24.17
N VAL A 157 -12.67 -0.73 23.51
CA VAL A 157 -12.38 -2.14 23.18
C VAL A 157 -11.65 -2.78 24.35
N GLY A 158 -12.29 -3.74 25.02
CA GLY A 158 -11.67 -4.42 26.17
C GLY A 158 -10.39 -5.18 25.78
N ARG A 159 -9.37 -5.12 26.65
CA ARG A 159 -8.07 -5.78 26.40
C ARG A 159 -8.20 -7.27 26.03
N SER A 160 -9.17 -7.98 26.60
CA SER A 160 -9.47 -9.38 26.32
C SER A 160 -10.05 -9.64 24.92
N GLN A 161 -10.45 -8.60 24.21
CA GLN A 161 -10.94 -8.66 22.82
C GLN A 161 -9.84 -8.34 21.80
N LEU A 162 -8.65 -7.96 22.29
CA LEU A 162 -7.49 -7.64 21.44
C LEU A 162 -6.56 -8.84 21.40
N GLU A 163 -6.08 -9.16 20.21
CA GLU A 163 -5.05 -10.17 19.97
C GLU A 163 -3.85 -9.50 19.32
N LEU A 164 -2.67 -9.75 19.87
CA LEU A 164 -1.41 -9.34 19.26
C LEU A 164 -0.89 -10.49 18.40
N TYR A 165 -0.97 -10.31 17.09
CA TYR A 165 -0.45 -11.27 16.13
C TYR A 165 0.95 -10.89 15.68
N HIS A 166 1.92 -11.77 15.95
CA HIS A 166 3.28 -11.63 15.44
C HIS A 166 3.40 -12.31 14.09
N VAL A 167 3.65 -11.53 13.04
CA VAL A 167 3.89 -12.07 11.70
C VAL A 167 5.25 -12.77 11.71
N PRO A 168 5.33 -14.06 11.35
CA PRO A 168 6.61 -14.76 11.24
C PRO A 168 7.52 -14.06 10.22
N ALA A 169 8.81 -14.06 10.48
CA ALA A 169 9.79 -13.65 9.46
C ALA A 169 9.81 -14.73 8.35
N ASP A 170 9.81 -14.30 7.09
CA ASP A 170 9.95 -15.17 5.92
C ASP A 170 11.36 -15.77 5.81
#